data_5e06d0f681389d356458befaac9e9f1a
#
_entry.id   5e06d0f681389d356458befaac9e9f1a
#
_cell.length_a   1.000
_cell.length_b   1.000
_cell.length_c   1.000
_cell.angle_alpha   90.00
_cell.angle_beta   90.00
_cell.angle_gamma   90.00
#
_symmetry.space_group_name_H-M   'P 1'
#
loop_
_entity.id
_entity.type
_entity.pdbx_description
1 polymer ?
#
loop_
_entity_poly.entity_id
_entity_poly.type
_entity_poly.pdbx_seq_one_letter_code
_entity_poly.pdbx_strand_id
1 'polypeptide(L)'
;MKFNFQSNKIATVFPFAILLIFLRIDLILLNTLPTGGDMGAHIVPTKFFVEELFYNFKISGWSNDWFAGYPAYYFYFPLPPSIVAILNLILPFNISFKIMVLIALVLLVISIEKLINFKVGTLSYIGFAGGLLYLLTESFTIFGGNLASSLAGQYLSLIHI
;
A
#
# COMPACT_ATOMS: atom_id res chain seq x y z
N MET A 1 -16.11 35.86 -2.76
CA MET A 1 -16.16 35.36 -1.37
C MET A 1 -14.84 34.66 -1.11
N LYS A 2 -13.87 35.29 -0.40
CA LYS A 2 -12.58 34.68 -0.09
C LYS A 2 -12.78 33.80 1.14
N PHE A 3 -12.91 32.50 0.96
CA PHE A 3 -12.85 31.57 2.08
C PHE A 3 -11.42 31.51 2.62
N ASN A 4 -11.24 31.98 3.82
CA ASN A 4 -9.99 31.94 4.55
C ASN A 4 -9.76 30.47 4.96
N PHE A 5 -8.84 29.80 4.29
CA PHE A 5 -8.47 28.41 4.53
C PHE A 5 -7.53 28.35 5.74
N GLN A 6 -8.04 28.54 6.92
CA GLN A 6 -7.38 28.04 8.12
C GLN A 6 -7.63 26.53 8.13
N SER A 7 -6.69 25.79 7.54
CA SER A 7 -6.67 24.32 7.59
C SER A 7 -6.79 23.91 9.06
N ASN A 8 -7.96 23.44 9.42
CA ASN A 8 -8.22 22.94 10.76
C ASN A 8 -7.45 21.60 10.87
N LYS A 9 -6.18 21.68 11.31
CA LYS A 9 -5.27 20.52 11.42
C LYS A 9 -5.91 19.35 12.17
N ILE A 10 -6.81 19.65 13.12
CA ILE A 10 -7.59 18.67 13.87
C ILE A 10 -8.48 17.84 12.93
N ALA A 11 -9.09 18.47 11.95
CA ALA A 11 -9.99 17.80 11.02
C ALA A 11 -9.28 16.86 10.04
N THR A 12 -8.00 17.04 9.79
CA THR A 12 -7.18 16.12 9.00
C THR A 12 -6.59 15.00 9.88
N VAL A 13 -6.22 15.29 11.11
CA VAL A 13 -5.61 14.34 12.04
C VAL A 13 -6.62 13.29 12.52
N PHE A 14 -7.86 13.68 12.79
CA PHE A 14 -8.87 12.77 13.32
C PHE A 14 -9.20 11.57 12.39
N PRO A 15 -9.50 11.78 11.09
CA PRO A 15 -9.72 10.67 10.17
C PRO A 15 -8.46 9.79 9.98
N PHE A 16 -7.27 10.39 10.04
CA PHE A 16 -6.02 9.64 9.96
C PHE A 16 -5.82 8.74 11.19
N ALA A 17 -6.16 9.23 12.38
CA ALA A 17 -6.13 8.43 13.59
C ALA A 17 -7.11 7.25 13.54
N ILE A 18 -8.32 7.46 13.01
CA ILE A 18 -9.29 6.38 12.78
C ILE A 18 -8.72 5.34 11.82
N LEU A 19 -8.14 5.77 10.70
CA LEU A 19 -7.50 4.87 9.74
C LEU A 19 -6.41 4.01 10.41
N LEU A 20 -5.57 4.60 11.24
CA LEU A 20 -4.50 3.90 11.94
C LEU A 20 -5.05 2.85 12.94
N ILE A 21 -6.17 3.13 13.60
CA ILE A 21 -6.85 2.17 14.49
C ILE A 21 -7.38 0.98 13.69
N PHE A 22 -8.07 1.24 12.58
CA PHE A 22 -8.61 0.18 11.71
C PHE A 22 -7.53 -0.69 11.08
N LEU A 23 -6.39 -0.10 10.75
CA LEU A 23 -5.25 -0.79 10.14
C LEU A 23 -4.44 -1.61 11.15
N ARG A 24 -4.81 -1.62 12.43
CA ARG A 24 -4.13 -2.42 13.45
C ARG A 24 -2.61 -2.24 13.41
N ILE A 25 -2.15 -1.02 13.67
CA ILE A 25 -0.70 -0.69 13.66
C ILE A 25 0.11 -1.63 14.55
N ASP A 26 -0.47 -2.08 15.65
CA ASP A 26 0.11 -3.09 16.52
C ASP A 26 0.54 -4.35 15.75
N LEU A 27 -0.30 -4.84 14.82
CA LEU A 27 0.01 -6.00 13.97
C LEU A 27 1.02 -5.67 12.85
N ILE A 28 1.04 -4.42 12.38
CA ILE A 28 2.00 -4.01 11.36
C ILE A 28 3.43 -4.03 11.92
N LEU A 29 3.61 -3.60 13.16
CA LEU A 29 4.91 -3.55 13.81
C LEU A 29 5.41 -4.91 14.32
N LEU A 30 4.58 -5.94 14.37
CA LEU A 30 5.04 -7.29 14.69
C LEU A 30 5.91 -7.85 13.55
N ASN A 31 6.98 -8.55 13.90
CA ASN A 31 7.86 -9.18 12.92
C ASN A 31 7.28 -10.51 12.39
N THR A 32 6.06 -10.46 11.86
CA THR A 32 5.33 -11.60 11.27
C THR A 32 4.94 -11.27 9.84
N LEU A 33 4.93 -12.27 8.95
CA LEU A 33 4.45 -12.12 7.59
C LEU A 33 2.92 -12.13 7.55
N PRO A 34 2.29 -11.29 6.72
CA PRO A 34 0.88 -11.41 6.42
C PRO A 34 0.64 -12.69 5.59
N THR A 35 -0.47 -13.34 5.85
CA THR A 35 -0.88 -14.56 5.14
C THR A 35 -2.29 -14.40 4.59
N GLY A 36 -2.62 -15.18 3.55
CA GLY A 36 -3.94 -15.20 2.92
C GLY A 36 -3.92 -14.73 1.46
N GLY A 37 -4.84 -15.25 0.68
CA GLY A 37 -4.97 -14.93 -0.75
C GLY A 37 -3.65 -15.00 -1.50
N ASP A 38 -3.36 -13.95 -2.26
CA ASP A 38 -2.17 -13.84 -3.12
C ASP A 38 -0.94 -13.28 -2.39
N MET A 39 -0.98 -13.10 -1.07
CA MET A 39 0.15 -12.53 -0.31
C MET A 39 1.44 -13.29 -0.54
N GLY A 40 1.40 -14.64 -0.56
CA GLY A 40 2.58 -15.45 -0.86
C GLY A 40 3.18 -15.16 -2.23
N ALA A 41 2.32 -14.93 -3.23
CA ALA A 41 2.73 -14.60 -4.59
C ALA A 41 3.45 -13.23 -4.69
N HIS A 42 3.26 -12.36 -3.73
CA HIS A 42 3.95 -11.07 -3.66
C HIS A 42 5.15 -11.09 -2.72
N ILE A 43 5.08 -11.84 -1.63
CA ILE A 43 6.16 -11.91 -0.63
C ILE A 43 7.40 -12.57 -1.23
N VAL A 44 7.25 -13.72 -1.91
CA VAL A 44 8.39 -14.48 -2.44
C VAL A 44 9.17 -13.68 -3.48
N PRO A 45 8.56 -13.11 -4.54
CA PRO A 45 9.30 -12.29 -5.49
C PRO A 45 9.91 -11.04 -4.84
N THR A 46 9.20 -10.41 -3.89
CA THR A 46 9.73 -9.24 -3.18
C THR A 46 10.96 -9.60 -2.36
N LYS A 47 10.96 -10.76 -1.70
CA LYS A 47 12.11 -11.24 -0.95
C LYS A 47 13.29 -11.49 -1.89
N PHE A 48 13.08 -12.17 -3.02
CA PHE A 48 14.09 -12.35 -4.06
C PHE A 48 14.64 -11.00 -4.55
N PHE A 49 13.77 -10.01 -4.78
CA PHE A 49 14.20 -8.67 -5.17
C PHE A 49 15.12 -8.03 -4.13
N VAL A 50 14.75 -8.08 -2.86
CA VAL A 50 15.53 -7.49 -1.77
C VAL A 50 16.88 -8.19 -1.60
N GLU A 51 16.89 -9.52 -1.57
CA GLU A 51 18.08 -10.32 -1.25
C GLU A 51 19.05 -10.45 -2.42
N GLU A 52 18.53 -10.58 -3.66
CA GLU A 52 19.37 -10.91 -4.81
C GLU A 52 19.51 -9.75 -5.82
N LEU A 53 18.45 -9.00 -6.08
CA LEU A 53 18.49 -7.98 -7.13
C LEU A 53 18.98 -6.63 -6.60
N PHE A 54 18.42 -6.15 -5.51
CA PHE A 54 18.67 -4.81 -5.00
C PHE A 54 20.13 -4.58 -4.64
N TYR A 55 20.75 -5.49 -3.90
CA TYR A 55 22.17 -5.38 -3.52
C TYR A 55 23.14 -5.52 -4.70
N ASN A 56 22.70 -6.11 -5.80
CA ASN A 56 23.46 -6.21 -7.05
C ASN A 56 23.11 -5.11 -8.06
N PHE A 57 22.35 -4.08 -7.65
CA PHE A 57 21.89 -2.99 -8.51
C PHE A 57 21.13 -3.47 -9.77
N LYS A 58 20.42 -4.58 -9.67
CA LYS A 58 19.60 -5.15 -10.73
C LYS A 58 18.12 -4.88 -10.47
N ILE A 59 17.37 -4.66 -11.54
CA ILE A 59 15.91 -4.44 -11.46
C ILE A 59 15.16 -5.74 -11.76
N SER A 60 15.75 -6.65 -12.54
CA SER A 60 15.16 -7.91 -12.96
C SER A 60 16.22 -9.03 -12.96
N GLY A 61 15.77 -10.25 -12.89
CA GLY A 61 16.65 -11.41 -12.90
C GLY A 61 15.89 -12.73 -12.96
N TRP A 62 16.63 -13.83 -12.98
CA TRP A 62 16.04 -15.16 -12.95
C TRP A 62 15.92 -15.63 -11.49
N SER A 63 14.70 -15.94 -11.05
CA SER A 63 14.43 -16.55 -9.74
C SER A 63 14.12 -18.04 -9.91
N ASN A 64 14.67 -18.85 -9.02
CA ASN A 64 14.43 -20.31 -9.00
C ASN A 64 13.33 -20.71 -8.01
N ASP A 65 12.65 -19.75 -7.37
CA ASP A 65 11.72 -20.03 -6.27
C ASP A 65 10.46 -20.80 -6.71
N TRP A 66 10.00 -20.57 -7.95
CA TRP A 66 8.78 -21.18 -8.48
C TRP A 66 8.96 -21.77 -9.89
N PHE A 67 8.18 -22.80 -10.22
CA PHE A 67 8.05 -23.35 -11.58
C PHE A 67 9.39 -23.77 -12.21
N ALA A 68 10.36 -24.21 -11.42
CA ALA A 68 11.74 -24.45 -11.86
C ALA A 68 12.46 -23.20 -12.40
N GLY A 69 11.97 -22.03 -12.04
CA GLY A 69 12.54 -20.73 -12.38
C GLY A 69 11.66 -19.89 -13.29
N TYR A 70 11.73 -18.57 -13.08
CA TYR A 70 11.00 -17.60 -13.89
C TYR A 70 11.75 -16.25 -13.96
N PRO A 71 11.51 -15.44 -15.02
CA PRO A 71 12.14 -14.14 -15.21
C PRO A 71 11.46 -13.09 -14.30
N ALA A 72 11.90 -12.98 -13.05
CA ALA A 72 11.35 -12.05 -12.08
C ALA A 72 11.55 -10.58 -12.52
N TYR A 73 10.47 -9.80 -12.45
CA TYR A 73 10.43 -8.37 -12.78
C TYR A 73 10.78 -7.98 -14.23
N TYR A 74 10.78 -8.92 -15.17
CA TYR A 74 10.83 -8.57 -16.59
C TYR A 74 9.48 -8.05 -17.12
N PHE A 75 8.39 -8.61 -16.59
CA PHE A 75 7.01 -8.28 -17.01
C PHE A 75 6.17 -7.72 -15.87
N TYR A 76 6.79 -7.45 -14.73
CA TYR A 76 6.14 -6.96 -13.53
C TYR A 76 6.85 -5.71 -13.00
N PHE A 77 6.09 -4.78 -12.43
CA PHE A 77 6.66 -3.50 -12.00
C PHE A 77 7.50 -3.65 -10.73
N PRO A 78 8.72 -3.12 -10.73
CA PRO A 78 9.65 -3.27 -9.61
C PRO A 78 9.44 -2.21 -8.50
N LEU A 79 8.53 -1.25 -8.66
CA LEU A 79 8.36 -0.15 -7.71
C LEU A 79 8.01 -0.62 -6.28
N PRO A 80 7.01 -1.51 -6.06
CA PRO A 80 6.69 -1.99 -4.72
C PRO A 80 7.86 -2.69 -4.03
N PRO A 81 8.54 -3.67 -4.65
CA PRO A 81 9.69 -4.31 -4.02
C PRO A 81 10.87 -3.35 -3.81
N SER A 82 11.04 -2.32 -4.65
CA SER A 82 12.06 -1.29 -4.42
C SER A 82 11.78 -0.48 -3.15
N ILE A 83 10.52 -0.15 -2.89
CA ILE A 83 10.13 0.52 -1.63
C ILE A 83 10.45 -0.40 -0.44
N VAL A 84 10.11 -1.68 -0.53
CA VAL A 84 10.43 -2.66 0.52
C VAL A 84 11.94 -2.76 0.72
N ALA A 85 12.73 -2.81 -0.35
CA ALA A 85 14.19 -2.88 -0.28
C ALA A 85 14.80 -1.67 0.44
N ILE A 86 14.33 -0.46 0.12
CA ILE A 86 14.78 0.77 0.78
C ILE A 86 14.41 0.75 2.28
N LEU A 87 13.19 0.38 2.62
CA LEU A 87 12.75 0.27 4.01
C LEU A 87 13.52 -0.83 4.76
N ASN A 88 13.88 -1.91 4.06
CA ASN A 88 14.61 -3.05 4.64
C ASN A 88 16.06 -2.71 5.03
N LEU A 89 16.59 -1.58 4.60
CA LEU A 89 17.88 -1.08 5.07
C LEU A 89 17.87 -0.71 6.57
N ILE A 90 16.68 -0.41 7.11
CA ILE A 90 16.51 0.06 8.50
C ILE A 90 15.60 -0.87 9.29
N LEU A 91 14.59 -1.47 8.66
CA LEU A 91 13.55 -2.28 9.29
C LEU A 91 13.62 -3.75 8.85
N PRO A 92 13.16 -4.70 9.67
CA PRO A 92 13.03 -6.09 9.23
C PRO A 92 12.12 -6.22 7.99
N PHE A 93 12.42 -7.17 7.11
CA PHE A 93 11.68 -7.42 5.87
C PHE A 93 10.15 -7.50 6.08
N ASN A 94 9.72 -8.25 7.10
CA ASN A 94 8.30 -8.45 7.38
C ASN A 94 7.57 -7.15 7.68
N ILE A 95 8.21 -6.24 8.41
CA ILE A 95 7.66 -4.92 8.75
C ILE A 95 7.70 -4.02 7.50
N SER A 96 8.80 -4.02 6.76
CA SER A 96 8.97 -3.23 5.53
C SER A 96 7.91 -3.58 4.49
N PHE A 97 7.63 -4.86 4.31
CA PHE A 97 6.59 -5.34 3.41
C PHE A 97 5.18 -4.84 3.82
N LYS A 98 4.83 -4.94 5.10
CA LYS A 98 3.53 -4.46 5.61
C LYS A 98 3.38 -2.95 5.51
N ILE A 99 4.47 -2.20 5.77
CA ILE A 99 4.46 -0.74 5.60
C ILE A 99 4.24 -0.37 4.13
N MET A 100 4.82 -1.09 3.18
CA MET A 100 4.60 -0.84 1.75
C MET A 100 3.12 -1.04 1.38
N VAL A 101 2.47 -2.10 1.86
CA VAL A 101 1.02 -2.31 1.67
C VAL A 101 0.21 -1.17 2.28
N LEU A 102 0.58 -0.73 3.49
CA LEU A 102 -0.06 0.40 4.16
C LEU A 102 0.09 1.71 3.36
N ILE A 103 1.27 1.97 2.80
CA ILE A 103 1.51 3.15 1.95
C ILE A 103 0.52 3.17 0.78
N ALA A 104 0.31 2.04 0.12
CA ALA A 104 -0.65 1.94 -1.00
C ALA A 104 -2.07 2.34 -0.58
N LEU A 105 -2.54 1.86 0.58
CA LEU A 105 -3.86 2.20 1.14
C LEU A 105 -3.98 3.69 1.50
N VAL A 106 -2.96 4.25 2.14
CA VAL A 106 -2.94 5.67 2.51
C VAL A 106 -2.92 6.56 1.28
N LEU A 107 -2.12 6.21 0.26
CA LEU A 107 -2.07 6.96 -1.00
C LEU A 107 -3.40 6.95 -1.72
N LEU A 108 -4.17 5.86 -1.67
CA LEU A 108 -5.52 5.82 -2.25
C LEU A 108 -6.42 6.87 -1.60
N VAL A 109 -6.48 6.92 -0.27
CA VAL A 109 -7.32 7.89 0.45
C VAL A 109 -6.92 9.33 0.13
N ILE A 110 -5.62 9.62 0.11
CA ILE A 110 -5.09 10.94 -0.25
C ILE A 110 -5.43 11.30 -1.71
N SER A 111 -5.37 10.33 -2.61
CA SER A 111 -5.68 10.55 -4.03
C SER A 111 -7.16 10.88 -4.23
N ILE A 112 -8.05 10.18 -3.53
CA ILE A 112 -9.50 10.45 -3.56
C ILE A 112 -9.80 11.85 -2.99
N GLU A 113 -9.18 12.21 -1.86
CA GLU A 113 -9.33 13.55 -1.29
C GLU A 113 -8.90 14.63 -2.28
N LYS A 114 -7.72 14.50 -2.89
CA LYS A 114 -7.22 15.47 -3.85
C LYS A 114 -8.09 15.57 -5.11
N LEU A 115 -8.60 14.44 -5.60
CA LEU A 115 -9.48 14.41 -6.77
C LEU A 115 -10.78 15.16 -6.49
N ILE A 116 -11.39 14.96 -5.32
CA ILE A 116 -12.62 15.64 -4.93
C ILE A 116 -12.38 17.13 -4.73
N ASN A 117 -11.28 17.50 -4.07
CA ASN A 117 -10.93 18.90 -3.91
C ASN A 117 -10.70 19.62 -5.24
N PHE A 118 -10.09 18.96 -6.22
CA PHE A 118 -9.90 19.52 -7.55
C PHE A 118 -11.21 19.75 -8.29
N LYS A 119 -12.22 18.88 -8.12
CA LYS A 119 -13.50 18.95 -8.85
C LYS A 119 -14.54 19.82 -8.17
N VAL A 120 -14.61 19.82 -6.85
CA VAL A 120 -15.73 20.36 -6.08
C VAL A 120 -15.30 21.50 -5.14
N GLY A 121 -14.01 21.81 -5.07
CA GLY A 121 -13.50 22.84 -4.15
C GLY A 121 -13.48 22.37 -2.70
N THR A 122 -13.77 23.23 -1.74
CA THR A 122 -13.51 23.12 -0.30
C THR A 122 -14.18 21.95 0.47
N LEU A 123 -14.54 20.84 -0.19
CA LEU A 123 -15.17 19.66 0.44
C LEU A 123 -14.19 18.53 0.78
N SER A 124 -12.99 18.87 1.19
CA SER A 124 -11.88 17.97 1.59
C SER A 124 -12.34 16.82 2.51
N TYR A 125 -13.19 17.11 3.48
CA TYR A 125 -13.69 16.11 4.42
C TYR A 125 -14.57 15.04 3.78
N ILE A 126 -15.38 15.41 2.79
CA ILE A 126 -16.25 14.47 2.08
C ILE A 126 -15.39 13.50 1.27
N GLY A 127 -14.33 14.01 0.63
CA GLY A 127 -13.40 13.17 -0.11
C GLY A 127 -12.67 12.17 0.78
N PHE A 128 -12.19 12.65 1.91
CA PHE A 128 -11.52 11.78 2.87
C PHE A 128 -12.48 10.74 3.47
N ALA A 129 -13.67 11.17 3.90
CA ALA A 129 -14.70 10.26 4.42
C ALA A 129 -15.13 9.22 3.36
N GLY A 130 -15.30 9.64 2.12
CA GLY A 130 -15.60 8.75 0.99
C GLY A 130 -14.48 7.72 0.76
N GLY A 131 -13.23 8.14 0.81
CA GLY A 131 -12.07 7.24 0.73
C GLY A 131 -12.02 6.22 1.86
N LEU A 132 -12.28 6.64 3.09
CA LEU A 132 -12.37 5.75 4.25
C LEU A 132 -13.53 4.76 4.13
N LEU A 133 -14.72 5.23 3.75
CA LEU A 133 -15.86 4.35 3.56
C LEU A 133 -15.59 3.32 2.46
N TYR A 134 -14.94 3.71 1.38
CA TYR A 134 -14.54 2.80 0.32
C TYR A 134 -13.54 1.74 0.83
N LEU A 135 -12.54 2.12 1.60
CA LEU A 135 -11.59 1.18 2.21
C LEU A 135 -12.28 0.16 3.14
N LEU A 136 -13.30 0.59 3.85
CA LEU A 136 -14.01 -0.22 4.84
C LEU A 136 -15.17 -1.02 4.25
N THR A 137 -15.41 -0.96 2.93
CA THR A 137 -16.41 -1.82 2.31
C THR A 137 -16.04 -3.29 2.47
N GLU A 138 -17.00 -4.11 2.85
CA GLU A 138 -16.79 -5.54 3.13
C GLU A 138 -16.75 -6.40 1.86
N SER A 139 -17.18 -5.85 0.71
CA SER A 139 -17.19 -6.60 -0.53
C SER A 139 -15.76 -6.91 -1.01
N PHE A 140 -15.45 -8.18 -1.16
CA PHE A 140 -14.23 -8.61 -1.82
C PHE A 140 -14.30 -8.24 -3.29
N THR A 141 -13.36 -7.42 -3.75
CA THR A 141 -13.26 -7.05 -5.16
C THR A 141 -11.95 -7.58 -5.74
N ILE A 142 -12.01 -8.24 -6.89
CA ILE A 142 -10.83 -8.76 -7.61
C ILE A 142 -9.88 -7.62 -8.01
N PHE A 143 -10.41 -6.40 -8.11
CA PHE A 143 -9.64 -5.23 -8.57
C PHE A 143 -8.86 -4.53 -7.45
N GLY A 144 -8.95 -4.99 -6.22
CA GLY A 144 -8.35 -4.33 -5.08
C GLY A 144 -9.12 -3.07 -4.67
N GLY A 145 -8.53 -2.24 -3.87
CA GLY A 145 -9.06 -0.91 -3.51
C GLY A 145 -9.68 -0.84 -2.12
N ASN A 146 -10.25 -1.90 -1.60
CA ASN A 146 -10.70 -1.95 -0.21
C ASN A 146 -9.73 -2.70 0.69
N LEU A 147 -9.91 -2.60 2.00
CA LEU A 147 -9.04 -3.23 2.98
C LEU A 147 -9.04 -4.76 2.83
N ALA A 148 -10.19 -5.38 2.63
CA ALA A 148 -10.32 -6.83 2.48
C ALA A 148 -9.54 -7.35 1.27
N SER A 149 -9.66 -6.72 0.10
CA SER A 149 -8.91 -7.09 -1.11
C SER A 149 -7.41 -6.87 -0.94
N SER A 150 -7.02 -5.79 -0.28
CA SER A 150 -5.61 -5.47 -0.04
C SER A 150 -4.96 -6.48 0.92
N LEU A 151 -5.67 -6.91 1.96
CA LEU A 151 -5.23 -7.97 2.87
C LEU A 151 -5.18 -9.35 2.17
N ALA A 152 -5.97 -9.55 1.11
CA ALA A 152 -5.90 -10.74 0.27
C ALA A 152 -4.76 -10.69 -0.78
N GLY A 153 -3.95 -9.64 -0.80
CA GLY A 153 -2.79 -9.51 -1.69
C GLY A 153 -3.03 -8.65 -2.94
N GLN A 154 -4.20 -8.06 -3.12
CA GLN A 154 -4.54 -7.28 -4.32
C GLN A 154 -4.23 -5.78 -4.18
N TYR A 155 -3.27 -5.42 -3.34
CA TYR A 155 -2.87 -4.04 -3.09
C TYR A 155 -2.10 -3.40 -4.26
N LEU A 156 -1.53 -4.19 -5.16
CA LEU A 156 -0.75 -3.67 -6.28
C LEU A 156 -1.59 -2.84 -7.25
N SER A 157 -2.88 -3.16 -7.39
CA SER A 157 -3.81 -2.37 -8.20
C SER A 157 -3.95 -0.93 -7.70
N LEU A 158 -3.73 -0.68 -6.40
CA LEU A 158 -3.82 0.65 -5.80
C LEU A 158 -2.66 1.57 -6.20
N ILE A 159 -1.50 1.01 -6.48
CA ILE A 159 -0.31 1.79 -6.84
C ILE A 159 -0.45 2.37 -8.24
N HIS A 160 -1.26 1.75 -9.09
CA HIS A 160 -1.53 2.23 -10.45
C HIS A 160 -2.63 3.31 -10.54
N ILE A 161 -3.42 3.48 -9.51
CA ILE A 161 -4.48 4.50 -9.46
C ILE A 161 -3.89 5.83 -9.02
#